data_95d417b4cf14ff41ebae2e31145b6314
#
_entry.id   95d417b4cf14ff41ebae2e31145b6314
#
_cell.length_a   1.000
_cell.length_b   1.000
_cell.length_c   1.000
_cell.angle_alpha   90.00
_cell.angle_beta   90.00
_cell.angle_gamma   90.00
#
_symmetry.space_group_name_H-M   'P 1'
#
loop_
_entity.id
_entity.type
_entity.pdbx_description
1 polymer ?
#
loop_
_entity_poly.entity_id
_entity_poly.type
_entity_poly.pdbx_seq_one_letter_code
_entity_poly.pdbx_strand_id
1 'polypeptide(L)'
;MKTKVINFYGGPGSGKSTKAAGLYYKMNMAGFSVELNNEFAKECVWEDNVPMLKDQLFMLAHQHRKILRLVDKVEYVITDSPVMLSGIYRELYNGPLYSDLIDKLAKECYDKYDNINFMLDRPKKIFNQNGRAQNEQGSIDIDNAIIEMFKSEKLPFFWLKGLEEEAVDIAFKYVAKKGSKEQWGKYLF
;
A
#
# COMPACT_ATOMS: atom_id res chain seq x y z
N MET A 1 -19.72 -11.05 -5.14
CA MET A 1 -18.56 -10.53 -5.93
C MET A 1 -17.37 -10.47 -4.97
N LYS A 2 -16.22 -11.06 -5.30
CA LYS A 2 -15.06 -11.02 -4.39
C LYS A 2 -14.30 -9.71 -4.60
N THR A 3 -14.27 -8.84 -3.60
CA THR A 3 -13.53 -7.57 -3.64
C THR A 3 -12.02 -7.82 -3.77
N LYS A 4 -11.36 -7.10 -4.68
CA LYS A 4 -9.90 -7.09 -4.83
C LYS A 4 -9.29 -5.89 -4.14
N VAL A 5 -8.13 -6.07 -3.49
CA VAL A 5 -7.41 -4.98 -2.83
C VAL A 5 -6.17 -4.62 -3.63
N ILE A 6 -6.11 -3.38 -4.09
CA ILE A 6 -4.96 -2.83 -4.83
C ILE A 6 -4.09 -2.06 -3.85
N ASN A 7 -2.91 -2.58 -3.60
CA ASN A 7 -1.96 -2.10 -2.62
C ASN A 7 -0.82 -1.34 -3.30
N PHE A 8 -0.63 -0.08 -2.94
CA PHE A 8 0.55 0.70 -3.35
C PHE A 8 1.60 0.68 -2.25
N TYR A 9 2.75 0.09 -2.52
CA TYR A 9 3.89 -0.02 -1.62
C TYR A 9 5.01 0.94 -2.01
N GLY A 10 5.75 1.38 -1.00
CA GLY A 10 6.90 2.27 -1.08
C GLY A 10 7.00 3.12 0.17
N GLY A 11 8.18 3.56 0.53
CA GLY A 11 8.41 4.44 1.67
C GLY A 11 7.75 5.82 1.49
N PRO A 12 7.76 6.65 2.52
CA PRO A 12 7.29 8.04 2.43
C PRO A 12 7.95 8.78 1.26
N GLY A 13 7.15 9.55 0.51
CA GLY A 13 7.66 10.31 -0.64
C GLY A 13 7.77 9.55 -1.97
N SER A 14 7.45 8.26 -2.03
CA SER A 14 7.44 7.47 -3.29
C SER A 14 6.27 7.80 -4.22
N GLY A 15 5.29 8.60 -3.78
CA GLY A 15 4.13 8.99 -4.60
C GLY A 15 2.95 8.03 -4.49
N LYS A 16 2.85 7.19 -3.44
CA LYS A 16 1.75 6.25 -3.23
C LYS A 16 0.38 6.92 -3.33
N SER A 17 0.14 7.95 -2.52
CA SER A 17 -1.17 8.64 -2.46
C SER A 17 -1.54 9.27 -3.79
N THR A 18 -0.58 9.88 -4.50
CA THR A 18 -0.82 10.47 -5.83
C THR A 18 -1.23 9.40 -6.85
N LYS A 19 -0.49 8.27 -6.88
CA LYS A 19 -0.78 7.19 -7.84
C LYS A 19 -2.08 6.44 -7.48
N ALA A 20 -2.35 6.25 -6.19
CA ALA A 20 -3.60 5.67 -5.72
C ALA A 20 -4.81 6.53 -6.11
N ALA A 21 -4.73 7.86 -5.91
CA ALA A 21 -5.77 8.81 -6.32
C ALA A 21 -5.95 8.85 -7.84
N GLY A 22 -4.86 8.84 -8.61
CA GLY A 22 -4.91 8.82 -10.06
C GLY A 22 -5.55 7.54 -10.60
N LEU A 23 -5.20 6.37 -10.03
CA LEU A 23 -5.82 5.11 -10.40
C LEU A 23 -7.31 5.07 -10.03
N TYR A 24 -7.65 5.55 -8.84
CA TYR A 24 -9.05 5.68 -8.40
C TYR A 24 -9.87 6.51 -9.39
N TYR A 25 -9.37 7.68 -9.78
CA TYR A 25 -10.02 8.54 -10.76
C TYR A 25 -10.26 7.80 -12.10
N LYS A 26 -9.21 7.18 -12.66
CA LYS A 26 -9.32 6.46 -13.95
C LYS A 26 -10.28 5.28 -13.89
N MET A 27 -10.28 4.52 -12.80
CA MET A 27 -11.17 3.37 -12.62
C MET A 27 -12.64 3.82 -12.50
N ASN A 28 -12.91 4.90 -11.74
CA ASN A 28 -14.26 5.46 -11.66
C ASN A 28 -14.77 5.93 -13.02
N MET A 29 -13.94 6.68 -13.77
CA MET A 29 -14.32 7.15 -15.11
C MET A 29 -14.55 5.99 -16.10
N ALA A 30 -13.92 4.85 -15.88
CA ALA A 30 -14.12 3.63 -16.66
C ALA A 30 -15.30 2.76 -16.17
N GLY A 31 -16.03 3.19 -15.13
CA GLY A 31 -17.23 2.52 -14.63
C GLY A 31 -16.99 1.36 -13.67
N PHE A 32 -15.77 1.21 -13.12
CA PHE A 32 -15.51 0.22 -12.08
C PHE A 32 -16.12 0.66 -10.74
N SER A 33 -16.67 -0.31 -9.99
CA SER A 33 -17.07 -0.09 -8.60
C SER A 33 -15.82 -0.13 -7.71
N VAL A 34 -15.27 1.03 -7.36
CA VAL A 34 -13.98 1.17 -6.68
C VAL A 34 -14.03 2.23 -5.59
N GLU A 35 -13.34 1.97 -4.47
CA GLU A 35 -13.17 2.91 -3.36
C GLU A 35 -11.70 3.13 -3.03
N LEU A 36 -11.36 4.37 -2.62
CA LEU A 36 -10.02 4.76 -2.19
C LEU A 36 -9.95 4.80 -0.66
N ASN A 37 -9.00 4.05 -0.13
CA ASN A 37 -8.70 3.99 1.29
C ASN A 37 -7.39 4.73 1.59
N ASN A 38 -7.51 5.97 2.06
CA ASN A 38 -6.37 6.85 2.35
C ASN A 38 -5.61 6.46 3.64
N GLU A 39 -4.33 6.83 3.67
CA GLU A 39 -3.42 6.62 4.79
C GLU A 39 -3.85 7.44 6.03
N PHE A 40 -4.08 6.74 7.14
CA PHE A 40 -4.38 7.36 8.43
C PHE A 40 -3.12 7.91 9.12
N ALA A 41 -1.96 7.30 8.91
CA ALA A 41 -0.71 7.76 9.50
C ALA A 41 -0.40 9.23 9.16
N LYS A 42 -0.80 9.69 7.97
CA LYS A 42 -0.63 11.08 7.57
C LYS A 42 -1.48 12.05 8.41
N GLU A 43 -2.69 11.64 8.80
CA GLU A 43 -3.54 12.43 9.70
C GLU A 43 -2.84 12.57 11.06
N CYS A 44 -2.31 11.48 11.61
CA CYS A 44 -1.55 11.51 12.86
C CYS A 44 -0.31 12.44 12.79
N VAL A 45 0.37 12.51 11.64
CA VAL A 45 1.51 13.44 11.47
C VAL A 45 1.05 14.90 11.49
N TRP A 46 -0.06 15.23 10.84
CA TRP A 46 -0.59 16.60 10.85
C TRP A 46 -1.13 17.04 12.22
N GLU A 47 -1.55 16.09 13.04
CA GLU A 47 -2.03 16.31 14.41
C GLU A 47 -0.90 16.28 15.45
N ASP A 48 0.37 16.11 15.01
CA ASP A 48 1.52 15.89 15.89
C ASP A 48 1.34 14.72 16.88
N ASN A 49 0.48 13.75 16.51
CA ASN A 49 0.12 12.61 17.36
C ASN A 49 1.09 11.44 17.18
N VAL A 50 2.32 11.66 17.61
CA VAL A 50 3.40 10.65 17.57
C VAL A 50 3.07 9.37 18.36
N PRO A 51 2.44 9.43 19.55
CA PRO A 51 2.08 8.21 20.27
C PRO A 51 1.15 7.28 19.48
N MET A 52 0.14 7.83 18.80
CA MET A 52 -0.78 7.06 17.96
C MET A 52 -0.07 6.49 16.73
N LEU A 53 0.84 7.24 16.11
CA LEU A 53 1.63 6.79 14.98
C LEU A 53 2.54 5.59 15.33
N LYS A 54 2.99 5.51 16.59
CA LYS A 54 3.79 4.39 17.11
C LYS A 54 2.97 3.15 17.47
N ASP A 55 1.67 3.30 17.73
CA ASP A 55 0.77 2.17 18.05
C ASP A 55 0.39 1.40 16.78
N GLN A 56 1.29 0.50 16.37
CA GLN A 56 1.11 -0.26 15.14
C GLN A 56 -0.01 -1.31 15.22
N LEU A 57 -0.43 -1.72 16.42
CA LEU A 57 -1.62 -2.56 16.58
C LEU A 57 -2.90 -1.78 16.24
N PHE A 58 -3.01 -0.56 16.75
CA PHE A 58 -4.11 0.34 16.41
C PHE A 58 -4.10 0.70 14.93
N MET A 59 -2.93 1.04 14.37
CA MET A 59 -2.77 1.38 12.95
C MET A 59 -3.23 0.23 12.05
N LEU A 60 -2.82 -1.00 12.34
CA LEU A 60 -3.24 -2.20 11.62
C LEU A 60 -4.76 -2.41 11.69
N ALA A 61 -5.32 -2.35 12.90
CA ALA A 61 -6.76 -2.52 13.10
C ALA A 61 -7.57 -1.46 12.36
N HIS A 62 -7.13 -0.20 12.40
CA HIS A 62 -7.78 0.91 11.71
C HIS A 62 -7.74 0.73 10.18
N GLN A 63 -6.58 0.42 9.59
CA GLN A 63 -6.42 0.21 8.15
C GLN A 63 -7.22 -1.02 7.69
N HIS A 64 -7.15 -2.12 8.42
CA HIS A 64 -7.93 -3.32 8.11
C HIS A 64 -9.43 -3.04 8.16
N ARG A 65 -9.91 -2.30 9.18
CA ARG A 65 -11.32 -1.90 9.29
C ARG A 65 -11.81 -1.09 8.09
N LYS A 66 -10.97 -0.18 7.57
CA LYS A 66 -11.29 0.61 6.38
C LYS A 66 -11.50 -0.27 5.14
N ILE A 67 -10.72 -1.35 4.99
CA ILE A 67 -10.89 -2.33 3.90
C ILE A 67 -12.13 -3.20 4.15
N LEU A 68 -12.23 -3.77 5.36
CA LEU A 68 -13.25 -4.75 5.72
C LEU A 68 -14.69 -4.24 5.48
N ARG A 69 -14.94 -2.95 5.74
CA ARG A 69 -16.27 -2.34 5.55
C ARG A 69 -16.72 -2.29 4.09
N LEU A 70 -15.78 -2.45 3.13
CA LEU A 70 -16.01 -2.34 1.68
C LEU A 70 -16.07 -3.72 1.00
N VAL A 71 -15.68 -4.77 1.71
CA VAL A 71 -15.69 -6.15 1.20
C VAL A 71 -17.09 -6.54 0.76
N ASP A 72 -17.20 -7.18 -0.40
CA ASP A 72 -18.44 -7.60 -1.07
C ASP A 72 -19.38 -6.47 -1.51
N LYS A 73 -18.99 -5.21 -1.29
CA LYS A 73 -19.76 -4.02 -1.67
C LYS A 73 -19.22 -3.33 -2.92
N VAL A 74 -17.90 -3.43 -3.14
CA VAL A 74 -17.23 -2.87 -4.32
C VAL A 74 -16.35 -3.92 -4.98
N GLU A 75 -16.02 -3.73 -6.27
CA GLU A 75 -15.13 -4.63 -7.01
C GLU A 75 -13.67 -4.47 -6.55
N TYR A 76 -13.28 -3.23 -6.26
CA TYR A 76 -11.91 -2.87 -5.90
C TYR A 76 -11.84 -1.91 -4.71
N VAL A 77 -10.85 -2.14 -3.85
CA VAL A 77 -10.40 -1.18 -2.85
C VAL A 77 -8.96 -0.82 -3.18
N ILE A 78 -8.67 0.45 -3.37
CA ILE A 78 -7.30 0.95 -3.55
C ILE A 78 -6.80 1.47 -2.22
N THR A 79 -5.58 1.10 -1.81
CA THR A 79 -4.97 1.66 -0.59
C THR A 79 -3.52 2.07 -0.84
N ASP A 80 -3.16 3.24 -0.28
CA ASP A 80 -1.79 3.74 -0.19
C ASP A 80 -1.13 3.42 1.18
N SER A 81 -1.84 2.67 2.02
CA SER A 81 -1.36 2.17 3.31
C SER A 81 -1.73 0.70 3.49
N PRO A 82 -1.07 -0.22 2.76
CA PRO A 82 -1.29 -1.65 2.87
C PRO A 82 -1.08 -2.18 4.29
N VAL A 83 -1.94 -3.12 4.73
CA VAL A 83 -1.88 -3.67 6.09
C VAL A 83 -0.54 -4.31 6.45
N MET A 84 0.17 -4.88 5.48
CA MET A 84 1.50 -5.47 5.67
C MET A 84 2.57 -4.45 6.11
N LEU A 85 2.38 -3.15 5.85
CA LEU A 85 3.31 -2.13 6.30
C LEU A 85 3.37 -2.00 7.83
N SER A 86 2.33 -2.43 8.55
CA SER A 86 2.33 -2.39 10.02
C SER A 86 3.46 -3.20 10.65
N GLY A 87 3.86 -4.32 10.06
CA GLY A 87 5.04 -5.07 10.49
C GLY A 87 6.34 -4.27 10.36
N ILE A 88 6.53 -3.61 9.22
CA ILE A 88 7.72 -2.79 8.97
C ILE A 88 7.79 -1.58 9.91
N TYR A 89 6.66 -0.88 10.08
CA TYR A 89 6.61 0.26 10.99
C TYR A 89 6.66 -0.14 12.46
N ARG A 90 6.18 -1.35 12.83
CA ARG A 90 6.36 -1.92 14.17
C ARG A 90 7.86 -2.04 14.51
N GLU A 91 8.65 -2.57 13.60
CA GLU A 91 10.09 -2.70 13.79
C GLU A 91 10.76 -1.32 13.97
N LEU A 92 10.35 -0.36 13.12
CA LEU A 92 10.89 1.00 13.14
C LEU A 92 10.54 1.77 14.44
N TYR A 93 9.30 1.62 14.97
CA TYR A 93 8.84 2.47 16.07
C TYR A 93 8.83 1.80 17.43
N ASN A 94 8.55 0.51 17.51
CA ASN A 94 8.28 -0.18 18.76
C ASN A 94 9.37 -1.20 19.13
N GLY A 95 10.34 -1.43 18.26
CA GLY A 95 11.35 -2.45 18.46
C GLY A 95 10.73 -3.85 18.67
N PRO A 96 11.21 -4.62 19.65
CA PRO A 96 10.75 -6.00 19.86
C PRO A 96 9.37 -6.09 20.54
N LEU A 97 8.74 -4.98 20.92
CA LEU A 97 7.40 -5.01 21.51
C LEU A 97 6.38 -5.50 20.48
N TYR A 98 5.58 -6.50 20.85
CA TYR A 98 4.64 -7.19 19.97
C TYR A 98 5.26 -7.97 18.81
N SER A 99 6.60 -8.22 18.80
CA SER A 99 7.36 -8.91 17.77
C SER A 99 6.45 -9.75 16.81
N ASP A 100 6.66 -10.85 16.40
CA ASP A 100 5.94 -11.66 15.40
C ASP A 100 4.39 -11.63 15.40
N LEU A 101 3.72 -11.16 16.46
CA LEU A 101 2.25 -11.19 16.53
C LEU A 101 1.60 -10.17 15.59
N ILE A 102 2.16 -8.95 15.49
CA ILE A 102 1.64 -7.95 14.53
C ILE A 102 1.91 -8.40 13.10
N ASP A 103 3.07 -8.97 12.82
CA ASP A 103 3.43 -9.45 11.49
C ASP A 103 2.48 -10.59 11.07
N LYS A 104 2.23 -11.55 11.94
CA LYS A 104 1.28 -12.64 11.72
C LYS A 104 -0.15 -12.13 11.51
N LEU A 105 -0.59 -11.19 12.35
CA LEU A 105 -1.92 -10.61 12.23
C LEU A 105 -2.07 -9.80 10.93
N ALA A 106 -1.06 -9.02 10.55
CA ALA A 106 -1.04 -8.29 9.29
C ALA A 106 -1.12 -9.26 8.09
N LYS A 107 -0.39 -10.37 8.16
CA LYS A 107 -0.44 -11.41 7.13
C LYS A 107 -1.80 -12.08 7.06
N GLU A 108 -2.41 -12.43 8.19
CA GLU A 108 -3.77 -12.99 8.23
C GLU A 108 -4.81 -12.00 7.66
N CYS A 109 -4.69 -10.71 7.97
CA CYS A 109 -5.56 -9.69 7.41
C CYS A 109 -5.36 -9.58 5.88
N TYR A 110 -4.12 -9.64 5.41
CA TYR A 110 -3.78 -9.58 3.99
C TYR A 110 -4.32 -10.80 3.23
N ASP A 111 -4.16 -12.01 3.76
CA ASP A 111 -4.54 -13.27 3.10
C ASP A 111 -6.06 -13.45 2.92
N LYS A 112 -6.86 -12.63 3.59
CA LYS A 112 -8.33 -12.63 3.42
C LYS A 112 -8.78 -12.09 2.07
N TYR A 113 -7.92 -11.37 1.36
CA TYR A 113 -8.27 -10.65 0.15
C TYR A 113 -7.54 -11.17 -1.09
N ASP A 114 -8.09 -10.88 -2.26
CA ASP A 114 -7.39 -11.02 -3.54
C ASP A 114 -6.56 -9.74 -3.75
N ASN A 115 -5.25 -9.83 -3.49
CA ASN A 115 -4.37 -8.69 -3.47
C ASN A 115 -3.66 -8.47 -4.81
N ILE A 116 -3.58 -7.21 -5.23
CA ILE A 116 -2.76 -6.73 -6.34
C ILE A 116 -1.74 -5.77 -5.74
N ASN A 117 -0.46 -6.09 -5.81
CA ASN A 117 0.60 -5.31 -5.17
C ASN A 117 1.43 -4.56 -6.21
N PHE A 118 1.51 -3.26 -6.07
CA PHE A 118 2.40 -2.38 -6.82
C PHE A 118 3.51 -1.87 -5.90
N MET A 119 4.76 -2.17 -6.22
CA MET A 119 5.94 -1.54 -5.62
C MET A 119 6.36 -0.36 -6.47
N LEU A 120 6.45 0.82 -5.87
CA LEU A 120 6.75 2.05 -6.58
C LEU A 120 8.26 2.30 -6.63
N ASP A 121 8.76 2.64 -7.82
CA ASP A 121 10.06 3.28 -7.94
C ASP A 121 10.01 4.68 -7.32
N ARG A 122 11.04 5.01 -6.55
CA ARG A 122 11.18 6.35 -5.97
C ARG A 122 11.48 7.36 -7.07
N PRO A 123 10.68 8.42 -7.22
CA PRO A 123 10.97 9.45 -8.20
C PRO A 123 12.28 10.19 -7.83
N LYS A 124 13.10 10.51 -8.83
CA LYS A 124 14.29 11.36 -8.67
C LYS A 124 13.89 12.84 -8.49
N LYS A 125 13.04 13.12 -7.53
CA LYS A 125 12.58 14.46 -7.14
C LYS A 125 13.14 14.82 -5.78
N ILE A 126 13.20 16.13 -5.47
CA ILE A 126 13.55 16.60 -4.13
C ILE A 126 12.55 16.01 -3.13
N PHE A 127 13.08 15.38 -2.09
CA PHE A 127 12.27 14.83 -1.01
C PHE A 127 11.57 15.96 -0.25
N ASN A 128 10.24 15.94 -0.22
CA ASN A 128 9.46 16.89 0.56
C ASN A 128 9.17 16.31 1.94
N GLN A 129 9.69 16.95 3.00
CA GLN A 129 9.51 16.51 4.39
C GLN A 129 8.10 16.77 4.94
N ASN A 130 7.32 17.69 4.36
CA ASN A 130 6.02 18.09 4.89
C ASN A 130 5.05 16.91 4.99
N GLY A 131 4.45 16.73 6.17
CA GLY A 131 3.52 15.63 6.46
C GLY A 131 4.18 14.24 6.52
N ARG A 132 5.49 14.17 6.84
CA ARG A 132 6.25 12.91 6.95
C ARG A 132 7.06 12.85 8.23
N ALA A 133 7.03 11.70 8.90
CA ALA A 133 7.80 11.44 10.10
C ALA A 133 9.26 11.04 9.78
N GLN A 134 9.53 10.48 8.58
CA GLN A 134 10.85 10.01 8.16
C GLN A 134 11.55 11.02 7.25
N ASN A 135 12.89 11.09 7.33
CA ASN A 135 13.72 11.75 6.35
C ASN A 135 13.91 10.89 5.08
N GLU A 136 14.67 11.39 4.11
CA GLU A 136 14.88 10.69 2.84
C GLU A 136 15.55 9.33 3.02
N GLN A 137 16.60 9.25 3.85
CA GLN A 137 17.30 7.97 4.10
C GLN A 137 16.38 6.96 4.78
N GLY A 138 15.65 7.35 5.82
CA GLY A 138 14.67 6.49 6.47
C GLY A 138 13.55 6.01 5.51
N SER A 139 13.22 6.82 4.51
CA SER A 139 12.27 6.42 3.47
C SER A 139 12.84 5.37 2.52
N ILE A 140 14.14 5.45 2.19
CA ILE A 140 14.86 4.43 1.39
C ILE A 140 14.98 3.12 2.17
N ASP A 141 15.27 3.21 3.47
CA ASP A 141 15.36 2.02 4.35
C ASP A 141 14.01 1.28 4.40
N ILE A 142 12.90 2.02 4.42
CA ILE A 142 11.55 1.44 4.32
C ILE A 142 11.32 0.78 2.96
N ASP A 143 11.75 1.39 1.85
CA ASP A 143 11.67 0.74 0.52
C ASP A 143 12.38 -0.61 0.51
N ASN A 144 13.59 -0.68 1.08
CA ASN A 144 14.36 -1.92 1.19
C ASN A 144 13.64 -2.95 2.08
N ALA A 145 13.12 -2.54 3.23
CA ALA A 145 12.36 -3.42 4.12
C ALA A 145 11.11 -4.00 3.44
N ILE A 146 10.41 -3.21 2.63
CA ILE A 146 9.27 -3.68 1.82
C ILE A 146 9.70 -4.76 0.83
N ILE A 147 10.81 -4.56 0.13
CA ILE A 147 11.34 -5.53 -0.84
C ILE A 147 11.70 -6.85 -0.14
N GLU A 148 12.38 -6.77 1.00
CA GLU A 148 12.71 -7.96 1.80
C GLU A 148 11.46 -8.68 2.33
N MET A 149 10.44 -7.94 2.77
CA MET A 149 9.15 -8.52 3.14
C MET A 149 8.49 -9.26 1.96
N PHE A 150 8.48 -8.70 0.75
CA PHE A 150 7.93 -9.39 -0.42
C PHE A 150 8.67 -10.70 -0.72
N LYS A 151 10.00 -10.72 -0.56
CA LYS A 151 10.83 -11.91 -0.77
C LYS A 151 10.57 -12.97 0.31
N SER A 152 10.61 -12.58 1.59
CA SER A 152 10.45 -13.50 2.73
C SER A 152 9.07 -14.15 2.76
N GLU A 153 8.03 -13.35 2.51
CA GLU A 153 6.63 -13.79 2.47
C GLU A 153 6.22 -14.41 1.12
N LYS A 154 7.13 -14.42 0.14
CA LYS A 154 6.88 -14.92 -1.24
C LYS A 154 5.65 -14.29 -1.87
N LEU A 155 5.43 -12.99 -1.63
CA LEU A 155 4.28 -12.25 -2.16
C LEU A 155 4.60 -11.72 -3.55
N PRO A 156 3.74 -11.96 -4.55
CA PRO A 156 3.92 -11.38 -5.87
C PRO A 156 3.67 -9.88 -5.85
N PHE A 157 4.49 -9.12 -6.54
CA PHE A 157 4.29 -7.70 -6.77
C PHE A 157 4.71 -7.28 -8.18
N PHE A 158 4.20 -6.16 -8.63
CA PHE A 158 4.56 -5.54 -9.90
C PHE A 158 5.33 -4.24 -9.62
N TRP A 159 6.54 -4.11 -10.19
CA TRP A 159 7.30 -2.87 -10.18
C TRP A 159 6.61 -1.83 -11.04
N LEU A 160 6.13 -0.76 -10.42
CA LEU A 160 5.49 0.33 -11.10
C LEU A 160 6.50 1.45 -11.35
N LYS A 161 7.09 1.42 -12.52
CA LYS A 161 8.09 2.38 -13.00
C LYS A 161 7.41 3.52 -13.76
N GLY A 162 8.10 4.65 -13.86
CA GLY A 162 7.67 5.79 -14.65
C GLY A 162 7.22 6.99 -13.82
N LEU A 163 7.01 8.10 -14.52
CA LEU A 163 6.45 9.33 -13.96
C LEU A 163 4.99 9.11 -13.55
N GLU A 164 4.44 10.03 -12.78
CA GLU A 164 3.16 9.84 -12.08
C GLU A 164 2.02 9.39 -12.97
N GLU A 165 1.83 10.03 -14.12
CA GLU A 165 0.73 9.72 -15.05
C GLU A 165 0.95 8.40 -15.79
N GLU A 166 2.16 8.15 -16.28
CA GLU A 166 2.53 6.91 -16.96
C GLU A 166 2.36 5.70 -16.03
N ALA A 167 2.81 5.82 -14.77
CA ALA A 167 2.67 4.76 -13.78
C ALA A 167 1.18 4.45 -13.49
N VAL A 168 0.33 5.47 -13.42
CA VAL A 168 -1.13 5.30 -13.26
C VAL A 168 -1.73 4.57 -14.45
N ASP A 169 -1.31 4.90 -15.68
CA ASP A 169 -1.77 4.23 -16.90
C ASP A 169 -1.37 2.76 -16.95
N ILE A 170 -0.15 2.46 -16.54
CA ILE A 170 0.35 1.09 -16.44
C ILE A 170 -0.47 0.31 -15.40
N ALA A 171 -0.69 0.89 -14.22
CA ALA A 171 -1.50 0.26 -13.17
C ALA A 171 -2.95 0.02 -13.64
N PHE A 172 -3.57 1.00 -14.29
CA PHE A 172 -4.91 0.87 -14.85
C PHE A 172 -5.01 -0.26 -15.87
N LYS A 173 -4.10 -0.29 -16.85
CA LYS A 173 -4.05 -1.36 -17.86
C LYS A 173 -3.85 -2.73 -17.22
N TYR A 174 -3.01 -2.84 -16.18
CA TYR A 174 -2.78 -4.09 -15.46
C TYR A 174 -4.06 -4.58 -14.77
N VAL A 175 -4.76 -3.70 -14.05
CA VAL A 175 -5.99 -4.03 -13.32
C VAL A 175 -7.11 -4.39 -14.28
N ALA A 176 -7.33 -3.60 -15.34
CA ALA A 176 -8.36 -3.84 -16.34
C ALA A 176 -8.19 -5.19 -17.07
N LYS A 177 -6.94 -5.61 -17.31
CA LYS A 177 -6.64 -6.91 -17.92
C LYS A 177 -6.78 -8.08 -16.95
N LYS A 178 -6.47 -7.92 -15.65
CA LYS A 178 -6.72 -8.95 -14.64
C LYS A 178 -8.22 -9.14 -14.36
N GLY A 179 -9.04 -8.17 -14.65
CA GLY A 179 -10.50 -8.27 -14.65
C GLY A 179 -11.04 -9.16 -15.79
N SER A 180 -10.40 -9.17 -16.95
CA SER A 180 -10.63 -10.11 -18.03
C SER A 180 -9.68 -11.30 -17.88
N LYS A 181 -10.22 -12.52 -17.74
CA LYS A 181 -9.50 -13.79 -17.45
C LYS A 181 -8.50 -14.22 -18.55
N GLU A 182 -7.55 -13.39 -18.98
CA GLU A 182 -6.53 -13.81 -19.95
C GLU A 182 -5.14 -13.26 -19.63
N GLN A 183 -4.22 -14.21 -19.41
CA GLN A 183 -2.76 -14.21 -19.61
C GLN A 183 -1.91 -13.09 -19.03
N TRP A 184 -1.35 -13.28 -17.82
CA TRP A 184 -0.11 -12.65 -17.40
C TRP A 184 0.82 -13.62 -16.65
N GLY A 185 1.51 -14.46 -17.43
CA GLY A 185 2.50 -15.40 -16.90
C GLY A 185 3.95 -15.02 -17.20
N LYS A 186 4.33 -13.73 -17.33
CA LYS A 186 5.69 -13.39 -17.81
C LYS A 186 6.33 -12.12 -17.26
N TYR A 187 6.04 -11.70 -16.04
CA TYR A 187 6.89 -10.69 -15.36
C TYR A 187 6.92 -10.99 -13.85
N LEU A 188 7.38 -12.19 -13.52
CA LEU A 188 7.85 -12.55 -12.19
C LEU A 188 9.37 -12.56 -12.27
N PHE A 189 10.00 -11.65 -11.49
CA PHE A 189 11.46 -11.48 -11.24
C PHE A 189 12.24 -10.71 -12.31
#